data_90697ca9abd50940d201ebb913ad84a2
#
_entry.id   90697ca9abd50940d201ebb913ad84a2
#
_cell.length_a   1.000
_cell.length_b   1.000
_cell.length_c   1.000
_cell.angle_alpha   90.00
_cell.angle_beta   90.00
_cell.angle_gamma   90.00
#
_symmetry.space_group_name_H-M   'P 1'
#
loop_
_entity.id
_entity.type
_entity.pdbx_description
1 polymer ?
#
loop_
_entity_poly.entity_id
_entity_poly.type
_entity_poly.pdbx_seq_one_letter_code
_entity_poly.pdbx_strand_id
1 'polypeptide(L)'
;MPNRNIDKKKGNLHIRKGDRVKVISGKDRGLVGEVIAVYPDHNKVTVAGVNIVKRHLRDTSAQPQARQTTKGGIVSSEAPIHASNVQLVVKNSDGDEVVTRIGYDRVEVRKRRPDGSEYKSTRSVRIARATGEEI
;
A
#
# COMPACT_ATOMS: atom_id res chain seq x y z
N MET A 1 -18.22 -27.86 -18.29
CA MET A 1 -17.20 -27.62 -17.26
C MET A 1 -17.55 -26.35 -16.54
N PRO A 2 -17.82 -26.40 -15.25
CA PRO A 2 -18.06 -25.16 -14.54
C PRO A 2 -16.78 -24.33 -14.56
N ASN A 3 -16.89 -23.12 -15.10
CA ASN A 3 -15.84 -22.12 -14.96
C ASN A 3 -15.63 -21.89 -13.46
N ARG A 4 -14.58 -22.48 -12.94
CA ARG A 4 -14.10 -22.11 -11.61
C ARG A 4 -13.44 -20.73 -11.73
N ASN A 5 -14.24 -19.72 -11.98
CA ASN A 5 -13.86 -18.40 -11.49
C ASN A 5 -13.87 -18.52 -9.97
N ILE A 6 -12.77 -19.04 -9.46
CA ILE A 6 -12.45 -18.83 -8.07
C ILE A 6 -12.26 -17.33 -8.01
N ASP A 7 -13.27 -16.61 -7.55
CA ASP A 7 -13.11 -15.24 -7.14
C ASP A 7 -11.93 -15.21 -6.19
N LYS A 8 -10.77 -14.87 -6.72
CA LYS A 8 -9.59 -14.65 -5.90
C LYS A 8 -10.01 -13.53 -4.96
N LYS A 9 -10.32 -13.90 -3.73
CA LYS A 9 -10.60 -12.92 -2.68
C LYS A 9 -9.46 -11.92 -2.74
N LYS A 10 -9.78 -10.69 -3.14
CA LYS A 10 -8.80 -9.62 -3.08
C LYS A 10 -8.27 -9.58 -1.67
N GLY A 11 -6.98 -9.81 -1.52
CA GLY A 11 -6.34 -9.75 -0.22
C GLY A 11 -6.59 -8.37 0.38
N ASN A 12 -7.02 -8.34 1.64
CA ASN A 12 -7.17 -7.09 2.36
C ASN A 12 -5.82 -6.70 2.94
N LEU A 13 -5.18 -5.71 2.33
CA LEU A 13 -4.02 -5.08 2.95
C LEU A 13 -4.46 -4.02 3.93
N HIS A 14 -3.86 -4.03 5.12
CA HIS A 14 -4.08 -3.00 6.14
C HIS A 14 -3.31 -1.71 5.81
N ILE A 15 -2.28 -1.80 5.00
CA ILE A 15 -1.46 -0.69 4.53
C ILE A 15 -2.12 -0.07 3.31
N ARG A 16 -2.17 1.25 3.26
CA ARG A 16 -2.74 2.01 2.15
C ARG A 16 -1.70 2.92 1.51
N LYS A 17 -1.97 3.33 0.28
CA LYS A 17 -1.17 4.35 -0.41
C LYS A 17 -1.12 5.63 0.43
N GLY A 18 0.07 6.20 0.57
CA GLY A 18 0.31 7.37 1.38
C GLY A 18 0.75 7.09 2.81
N ASP A 19 0.69 5.83 3.26
CA ASP A 19 1.17 5.44 4.59
C ASP A 19 2.69 5.49 4.65
N ARG A 20 3.22 5.94 5.78
CA ARG A 20 4.64 5.89 6.06
C ARG A 20 4.98 4.56 6.72
N VAL A 21 5.92 3.83 6.15
CA VAL A 21 6.28 2.49 6.60
C VAL A 21 7.79 2.35 6.75
N LYS A 22 8.20 1.43 7.62
CA LYS A 22 9.59 1.03 7.82
C LYS A 22 9.77 -0.39 7.34
N VAL A 23 10.83 -0.64 6.58
CA VAL A 23 11.22 -1.98 6.16
C VAL A 23 11.83 -2.72 7.33
N ILE A 24 11.27 -3.88 7.67
CA ILE A 24 11.68 -4.66 8.85
C ILE A 24 12.55 -5.87 8.50
N SER A 25 12.62 -6.25 7.23
CA SER A 25 13.45 -7.36 6.78
C SER A 25 13.92 -7.17 5.34
N GLY A 26 14.98 -7.91 4.97
CA GLY A 26 15.57 -7.86 3.64
C GLY A 26 16.77 -6.92 3.56
N LYS A 27 17.24 -6.68 2.33
CA LYS A 27 18.43 -5.84 2.08
C LYS A 27 18.26 -4.37 2.51
N ASP A 28 17.01 -3.85 2.47
CA ASP A 28 16.69 -2.47 2.79
C ASP A 28 16.16 -2.29 4.21
N ARG A 29 16.40 -3.26 5.08
CA ARG A 29 15.98 -3.22 6.47
C ARG A 29 16.38 -1.90 7.15
N GLY A 30 15.42 -1.28 7.81
CA GLY A 30 15.61 -0.02 8.53
C GLY A 30 15.27 1.23 7.74
N LEU A 31 15.08 1.13 6.43
CA LEU A 31 14.64 2.26 5.62
C LEU A 31 13.17 2.60 5.87
N VAL A 32 12.88 3.89 5.90
CA VAL A 32 11.53 4.43 6.06
C VAL A 32 11.14 5.17 4.78
N GLY A 33 9.94 4.96 4.32
CA GLY A 33 9.44 5.61 3.12
C GLY A 33 7.92 5.63 3.07
N GLU A 34 7.41 6.34 2.09
CA GLU A 34 5.97 6.44 1.83
C GLU A 34 5.54 5.37 0.82
N VAL A 35 4.40 4.75 1.07
CA VAL A 35 3.80 3.79 0.15
C VAL A 35 3.22 4.53 -1.05
N ILE A 36 3.74 4.24 -2.23
CA ILE A 36 3.33 4.88 -3.49
C ILE A 36 2.34 4.04 -4.29
N ALA A 37 2.29 2.73 -4.04
CA ALA A 37 1.31 1.83 -4.67
C ALA A 37 1.08 0.61 -3.78
N VAL A 38 -0.10 0.04 -3.87
CA VAL A 38 -0.48 -1.20 -3.18
C VAL A 38 -1.03 -2.21 -4.18
N TYR A 39 -0.71 -3.49 -3.97
CA TYR A 39 -1.14 -4.60 -4.81
C TYR A 39 -1.80 -5.67 -3.93
N PRO A 40 -3.09 -5.51 -3.60
CA PRO A 40 -3.77 -6.42 -2.66
C PRO A 40 -3.82 -7.87 -3.14
N ASP A 41 -3.90 -8.09 -4.45
CA ASP A 41 -3.98 -9.44 -5.03
C ASP A 41 -2.69 -10.25 -4.80
N HIS A 42 -1.57 -9.58 -4.64
CA HIS A 42 -0.25 -10.19 -4.42
C HIS A 42 0.30 -9.97 -3.03
N ASN A 43 -0.43 -9.27 -2.16
CA ASN A 43 0.03 -8.84 -0.83
C ASN A 43 1.36 -8.08 -0.89
N LYS A 44 1.52 -7.22 -1.88
CA LYS A 44 2.73 -6.43 -2.10
C LYS A 44 2.45 -4.94 -2.08
N VAL A 45 3.47 -4.18 -1.72
CA VAL A 45 3.44 -2.71 -1.73
C VAL A 45 4.72 -2.18 -2.34
N THR A 46 4.63 -1.02 -2.98
CA THR A 46 5.79 -0.28 -3.47
C THR A 46 6.04 0.91 -2.56
N VAL A 47 7.25 1.02 -2.03
CA VAL A 47 7.65 2.07 -1.10
C VAL A 47 8.69 2.96 -1.77
N ALA A 48 8.53 4.27 -1.67
CA ALA A 48 9.46 5.23 -2.26
C ALA A 48 10.88 5.06 -1.70
N GLY A 49 11.87 4.96 -2.57
CA GLY A 49 13.27 4.79 -2.22
C GLY A 49 13.68 3.41 -1.70
N VAL A 50 12.77 2.43 -1.72
CA VAL A 50 13.00 1.07 -1.20
C VAL A 50 12.93 0.06 -2.34
N ASN A 51 13.78 -0.97 -2.26
CA ASN A 51 13.87 -2.05 -3.25
C ASN A 51 14.07 -1.54 -4.68
N ILE A 52 15.01 -0.62 -4.82
CA ILE A 52 15.34 -0.04 -6.12
C ILE A 52 16.04 -1.10 -6.97
N VAL A 53 15.49 -1.33 -8.15
CA VAL A 53 16.03 -2.25 -9.15
C VAL A 53 16.39 -1.49 -10.41
N LYS A 54 17.45 -1.94 -11.06
CA LYS A 54 17.86 -1.43 -12.37
C LYS A 54 17.28 -2.33 -13.44
N ARG A 55 16.52 -1.75 -14.35
CA ARG A 55 15.98 -2.45 -15.50
C ARG A 55 16.72 -2.04 -16.76
N HIS A 56 17.15 -3.05 -17.51
CA HIS A 56 17.70 -2.84 -18.85
C HIS A 56 16.56 -2.86 -19.83
N LEU A 57 16.20 -1.67 -20.35
CA LEU A 57 15.11 -1.56 -21.30
C LEU A 57 15.62 -1.87 -22.70
N ARG A 58 14.83 -2.65 -23.45
CA ARG A 58 15.08 -2.91 -24.85
C ARG A 58 14.70 -1.66 -25.65
N ASP A 59 15.56 -1.28 -26.60
CA ASP A 59 15.25 -0.22 -27.54
C ASP A 59 14.19 -0.71 -28.53
N THR A 60 12.99 -0.14 -28.48
CA THR A 60 11.86 -0.45 -29.37
C THR A 60 11.62 0.66 -30.39
N SER A 61 12.45 1.70 -30.42
CA SER A 61 12.28 2.85 -31.32
C SER A 61 12.37 2.48 -32.80
N ALA A 62 13.04 1.36 -33.14
CA ALA A 62 13.17 0.86 -34.49
C ALA A 62 12.00 -0.04 -34.95
N GLN A 63 11.02 -0.34 -34.09
CA GLN A 63 9.87 -1.18 -34.44
C GLN A 63 8.67 -0.31 -34.82
N PRO A 64 8.26 -0.32 -36.11
CA PRO A 64 7.17 0.56 -36.57
C PRO A 64 5.78 0.19 -36.03
N GLN A 65 5.63 -0.95 -35.37
CA GLN A 65 4.37 -1.40 -34.78
C GLN A 65 4.28 -1.20 -33.25
N ALA A 66 5.32 -0.67 -32.62
CA ALA A 66 5.28 -0.41 -31.20
C ALA A 66 4.36 0.80 -30.91
N ARG A 67 3.34 0.61 -30.06
CA ARG A 67 2.45 1.68 -29.60
C ARG A 67 3.15 2.73 -28.77
N GLN A 68 4.29 2.37 -28.19
CA GLN A 68 5.18 3.27 -27.44
C GLN A 68 6.62 2.99 -27.86
N THR A 69 7.30 4.03 -28.32
CA THR A 69 8.73 3.97 -28.57
C THR A 69 9.45 4.19 -27.25
N THR A 70 10.14 3.16 -26.77
CA THR A 70 10.99 3.24 -25.58
C THR A 70 12.44 3.27 -26.04
N LYS A 71 13.18 4.32 -25.67
CA LYS A 71 14.62 4.33 -25.87
C LYS A 71 15.26 3.30 -24.94
N GLY A 72 16.17 2.47 -25.47
CA GLY A 72 16.95 1.54 -24.67
C GLY A 72 17.77 2.29 -23.62
N GLY A 73 18.05 1.63 -22.51
CA GLY A 73 18.83 2.19 -21.42
C GLY A 73 18.62 1.46 -20.10
N ILE A 74 19.28 1.97 -19.07
CA ILE A 74 19.15 1.46 -17.70
C ILE A 74 18.25 2.43 -16.93
N VAL A 75 17.14 1.94 -16.42
CA VAL A 75 16.20 2.69 -15.62
C VAL A 75 16.15 2.13 -14.22
N SER A 76 16.26 3.00 -13.22
CA SER A 76 16.08 2.62 -11.81
C SER A 76 14.65 2.92 -11.38
N SER A 77 14.01 1.93 -10.78
CA SER A 77 12.65 2.08 -10.26
C SER A 77 12.47 1.22 -9.01
N GLU A 78 11.52 1.61 -8.17
CA GLU A 78 11.16 0.84 -7.00
C GLU A 78 10.37 -0.40 -7.43
N ALA A 79 10.78 -1.58 -6.96
CA ALA A 79 10.04 -2.82 -7.14
C ALA A 79 9.13 -3.08 -5.94
N PRO A 80 7.99 -3.76 -6.13
CA PRO A 80 7.12 -4.14 -5.02
C PRO A 80 7.83 -5.08 -4.05
N ILE A 81 7.52 -4.93 -2.76
CA ILE A 81 7.94 -5.84 -1.69
C ILE A 81 6.73 -6.43 -1.00
N HIS A 82 6.88 -7.58 -0.37
CA HIS A 82 5.78 -8.20 0.34
C HIS A 82 5.36 -7.33 1.54
N ALA A 83 4.06 -7.19 1.75
CA ALA A 83 3.52 -6.34 2.80
C ALA A 83 3.96 -6.74 4.21
N SER A 84 4.27 -8.03 4.44
CA SER A 84 4.80 -8.51 5.72
C SER A 84 6.19 -7.98 6.05
N ASN A 85 6.92 -7.46 5.06
CA ASN A 85 8.28 -6.93 5.22
C ASN A 85 8.29 -5.45 5.61
N VAL A 86 7.15 -4.82 5.73
CA VAL A 86 7.00 -3.43 6.12
C VAL A 86 6.06 -3.31 7.30
N GLN A 87 6.24 -2.26 8.09
CA GLN A 87 5.38 -1.98 9.23
C GLN A 87 5.11 -0.48 9.30
N LEU A 88 3.88 -0.12 9.67
CA LEU A 88 3.47 1.27 9.75
C LEU A 88 4.31 2.05 10.77
N VAL A 89 4.66 3.27 10.41
CA VAL A 89 5.37 4.20 11.29
C VAL A 89 4.46 5.38 11.58
N VAL A 90 4.34 5.73 12.85
CA VAL A 90 3.60 6.91 13.31
C VAL A 90 4.47 7.71 14.27
N LYS A 91 4.14 8.99 14.42
CA LYS A 91 4.78 9.83 15.45
C LYS A 91 4.03 9.66 16.77
N ASN A 92 4.78 9.43 17.83
CA ASN A 92 4.23 9.42 19.18
C ASN A 92 4.07 10.84 19.74
N SER A 93 3.60 10.97 20.98
CA SER A 93 3.41 12.25 21.66
C SER A 93 4.71 13.05 21.83
N ASP A 94 5.85 12.37 21.86
CA ASP A 94 7.18 12.99 21.98
C ASP A 94 7.74 13.45 20.63
N GLY A 95 7.04 13.20 19.53
CA GLY A 95 7.47 13.52 18.18
C GLY A 95 8.39 12.49 17.53
N ASP A 96 8.70 11.38 18.21
CA ASP A 96 9.53 10.31 17.68
C ASP A 96 8.73 9.38 16.78
N GLU A 97 9.37 8.87 15.74
CA GLU A 97 8.77 7.86 14.87
C GLU A 97 8.85 6.48 15.53
N VAL A 98 7.71 5.86 15.70
CA VAL A 98 7.60 4.50 16.26
C VAL A 98 6.90 3.58 15.30
N VAL A 99 7.35 2.33 15.28
CA VAL A 99 6.74 1.27 14.50
C VAL A 99 5.51 0.77 15.25
N THR A 100 4.40 0.63 14.55
CA THR A 100 3.13 0.21 15.14
C THR A 100 2.41 -0.81 14.28
N ARG A 101 1.53 -1.57 14.90
CA ARG A 101 0.55 -2.38 14.21
C ARG A 101 -0.71 -1.57 13.92
N ILE A 102 -1.41 -1.94 12.88
CA ILE A 102 -2.68 -1.34 12.52
C ILE A 102 -3.79 -2.11 13.23
N GLY A 103 -4.60 -1.38 13.98
CA GLY A 103 -5.84 -1.89 14.55
C GLY A 103 -7.03 -1.22 13.91
N TYR A 104 -8.21 -1.69 14.25
CA TYR A 104 -9.48 -1.12 13.81
C TYR A 104 -10.36 -0.84 15.00
N ASP A 105 -11.00 0.30 14.98
CA ASP A 105 -11.99 0.69 15.96
C ASP A 105 -13.29 1.03 15.22
N ARG A 106 -14.40 0.98 15.93
CA ARG A 106 -15.69 1.35 15.39
C ARG A 106 -16.16 2.65 15.99
N VAL A 107 -16.48 3.61 15.13
CA VAL A 107 -17.02 4.91 15.53
C VAL A 107 -18.45 5.02 15.07
N GLU A 108 -19.28 5.68 15.87
CA GLU A 108 -20.66 5.97 15.50
C GLU A 108 -20.71 7.04 14.41
N VAL A 109 -21.48 6.78 13.37
CA VAL A 109 -21.74 7.72 12.30
C VAL A 109 -23.25 7.80 12.05
N ARG A 110 -23.71 8.95 11.61
CA ARG A 110 -25.09 9.13 11.15
C ARG A 110 -25.11 8.95 9.64
N LYS A 111 -25.95 8.02 9.19
CA LYS A 111 -26.17 7.79 7.76
C LYS A 111 -27.57 8.26 7.41
N ARG A 112 -27.71 8.82 6.20
CA ARG A 112 -28.99 9.27 5.67
C ARG A 112 -29.56 8.21 4.73
N ARG A 113 -30.85 7.91 4.91
CA ARG A 113 -31.61 7.07 3.98
C ARG A 113 -32.07 7.87 2.77
N PRO A 114 -32.41 7.22 1.64
CA PRO A 114 -32.93 7.92 0.47
C PRO A 114 -34.19 8.71 0.72
N ASP A 115 -35.00 8.38 1.76
CA ASP A 115 -36.21 9.06 2.17
C ASP A 115 -35.95 10.32 2.99
N GLY A 116 -34.70 10.64 3.32
CA GLY A 116 -34.29 11.78 4.11
C GLY A 116 -34.15 11.53 5.60
N SER A 117 -34.55 10.36 6.10
CA SER A 117 -34.38 10.01 7.53
C SER A 117 -32.93 9.64 7.84
N GLU A 118 -32.50 9.99 9.05
CA GLU A 118 -31.15 9.61 9.54
C GLU A 118 -31.24 8.40 10.47
N TYR A 119 -30.20 7.57 10.43
CA TYR A 119 -30.06 6.44 11.33
C TYR A 119 -28.63 6.34 11.85
N LYS A 120 -28.48 5.79 13.04
CA LYS A 120 -27.17 5.53 13.63
C LYS A 120 -26.58 4.27 13.02
N SER A 121 -25.31 4.36 12.61
CA SER A 121 -24.54 3.25 12.12
C SER A 121 -23.12 3.31 12.71
N THR A 122 -22.32 2.31 12.44
CA THR A 122 -20.90 2.28 12.84
C THR A 122 -20.02 2.18 11.62
N ARG A 123 -18.86 2.80 11.69
CA ARG A 123 -17.82 2.74 10.67
C ARG A 123 -16.53 2.25 11.29
N SER A 124 -15.83 1.34 10.61
CA SER A 124 -14.49 0.93 11.01
C SER A 124 -13.48 1.99 10.60
N VAL A 125 -12.62 2.37 11.52
CA VAL A 125 -11.51 3.29 11.27
C VAL A 125 -10.20 2.59 11.60
N ARG A 126 -9.14 2.92 10.84
CA ARG A 126 -7.81 2.42 11.14
C ARG A 126 -7.22 3.22 12.29
N ILE A 127 -6.62 2.54 13.22
CA ILE A 127 -5.90 3.15 14.34
C ILE A 127 -4.48 2.61 14.43
N ALA A 128 -3.56 3.45 14.91
CA ALA A 128 -2.22 3.01 15.28
C ALA A 128 -2.27 2.46 16.71
N ARG A 129 -1.97 1.18 16.89
CA ARG A 129 -2.07 0.54 18.21
C ARG A 129 -1.09 1.11 19.23
N ALA A 130 0.07 1.63 18.77
CA ALA A 130 1.07 2.20 19.64
C ALA A 130 0.60 3.52 20.28
N THR A 131 -0.21 4.32 19.57
CA THR A 131 -0.69 5.62 20.03
C THR A 131 -2.20 5.64 20.31
N GLY A 132 -2.95 4.71 19.74
CA GLY A 132 -4.41 4.68 19.82
C GLY A 132 -5.12 5.72 18.95
N GLU A 133 -4.39 6.47 18.16
CA GLU A 133 -4.93 7.51 17.29
C GLU A 133 -5.35 6.97 15.93
N GLU A 134 -6.36 7.61 15.34
CA GLU A 134 -6.79 7.30 13.97
C GLU A 134 -5.69 7.69 12.97
N ILE A 135 -5.52 6.80 12.00
CA ILE A 135 -4.53 7.02 10.94
C ILE A 135 -5.21 7.63 9.71
#